data_4d3378f4a04a693eac60d7cf60f0ecfb
#
_entry.id   4d3378f4a04a693eac60d7cf60f0ecfb
#
_cell.length_a   1.000
_cell.length_b   1.000
_cell.length_c   1.000
_cell.angle_alpha   90.00
_cell.angle_beta   90.00
_cell.angle_gamma   90.00
#
_symmetry.space_group_name_H-M   'P 1'
#
loop_
_entity.id
_entity.type
_entity.pdbx_description
1 polymer ?
#
loop_
_entity_poly.entity_id
_entity_poly.type
_entity_poly.pdbx_seq_one_letter_code
_entity_poly.pdbx_strand_id
1 'polypeptide(L)'
;MLPLKDAIAEKHSLAEKMTFNQRMFNGELSDEEYTLYLCQQLAIFDAIEIHELPHPALDRAGKVFEDIKELTGGGQIQITPLVATNEYRKYLNTLTKEEQLPHVYLNYLAIMFGGQMMKSKVPGSGKMYEFDGDMNQIIGSIRAIQKDEWADEANKALDYNINILDELQRLSESTSGETAVDGGEIA
;
A
#
# COMPACT_ATOMS: atom_id res chain seq x y z
N MET A 1 17.16 -20.34 -12.33
CA MET A 1 16.09 -19.49 -11.77
C MET A 1 16.48 -18.05 -12.02
N LEU A 2 15.52 -17.19 -12.38
CA LEU A 2 15.82 -15.75 -12.54
C LEU A 2 16.00 -15.12 -11.15
N PRO A 3 16.85 -14.09 -11.00
CA PRO A 3 16.88 -13.27 -9.79
C PRO A 3 15.49 -12.74 -9.44
N LEU A 4 15.13 -12.69 -8.16
CA LEU A 4 13.79 -12.29 -7.70
C LEU A 4 13.32 -10.98 -8.33
N LYS A 5 14.21 -9.97 -8.38
CA LYS A 5 13.92 -8.67 -8.99
C LYS A 5 13.47 -8.80 -10.45
N ASP A 6 14.13 -9.65 -11.23
CA ASP A 6 13.84 -9.82 -12.65
C ASP A 6 12.55 -10.65 -12.85
N ALA A 7 12.32 -11.63 -11.97
CA ALA A 7 11.15 -12.49 -12.01
C ALA A 7 9.82 -11.75 -11.70
N ILE A 8 9.88 -10.64 -10.97
CA ILE A 8 8.69 -9.83 -10.63
C ILE A 8 8.58 -8.55 -11.47
N ALA A 9 9.55 -8.24 -12.34
CA ALA A 9 9.67 -6.94 -13.02
C ALA A 9 8.45 -6.57 -13.86
N GLU A 10 7.83 -7.52 -14.55
CA GLU A 10 6.65 -7.29 -15.40
C GLU A 10 5.45 -6.82 -14.57
N LYS A 11 5.09 -7.56 -13.51
CA LYS A 11 3.96 -7.20 -12.64
C LYS A 11 4.25 -5.94 -11.82
N HIS A 12 5.48 -5.75 -11.39
CA HIS A 12 5.90 -4.52 -10.71
C HIS A 12 5.69 -3.30 -11.63
N SER A 13 6.12 -3.39 -12.89
CA SER A 13 5.88 -2.34 -13.89
C SER A 13 4.38 -2.11 -14.16
N LEU A 14 3.56 -3.17 -14.15
CA LEU A 14 2.11 -3.04 -14.27
C LEU A 14 1.51 -2.28 -13.08
N ALA A 15 1.88 -2.64 -11.84
CA ALA A 15 1.42 -1.97 -10.64
C ALA A 15 1.78 -0.47 -10.63
N GLU A 16 3.00 -0.11 -11.05
CA GLU A 16 3.44 1.28 -11.17
C GLU A 16 2.61 2.08 -12.18
N LYS A 17 2.10 1.44 -13.24
CA LYS A 17 1.30 2.07 -14.30
C LYS A 17 -0.20 2.12 -14.00
N MET A 18 -0.66 1.52 -12.91
CA MET A 18 -2.07 1.62 -12.51
C MET A 18 -2.46 3.08 -12.32
N THR A 19 -3.63 3.47 -12.85
CA THR A 19 -4.08 4.88 -12.87
C THR A 19 -4.09 5.50 -11.49
N PHE A 20 -4.61 4.80 -10.48
CA PHE A 20 -4.63 5.29 -9.10
C PHE A 20 -3.21 5.57 -8.59
N ASN A 21 -2.25 4.67 -8.84
CA ASN A 21 -0.87 4.83 -8.42
C ASN A 21 -0.17 5.99 -9.14
N GLN A 22 -0.43 6.17 -10.44
CA GLN A 22 0.08 7.32 -11.20
C GLN A 22 -0.48 8.65 -10.67
N ARG A 23 -1.78 8.72 -10.35
CA ARG A 23 -2.40 9.90 -9.74
C ARG A 23 -1.78 10.21 -8.37
N MET A 24 -1.55 9.19 -7.55
CA MET A 24 -0.88 9.36 -6.25
C MET A 24 0.54 9.89 -6.44
N PHE A 25 1.30 9.35 -7.38
CA PHE A 25 2.66 9.77 -7.69
C PHE A 25 2.73 11.21 -8.22
N ASN A 26 1.69 11.66 -8.93
CA ASN A 26 1.57 13.02 -9.45
C ASN A 26 1.03 14.03 -8.40
N GLY A 27 0.57 13.58 -7.24
CA GLY A 27 -0.05 14.44 -6.23
C GLY A 27 -1.49 14.88 -6.60
N GLU A 28 -2.22 14.00 -7.28
CA GLU A 28 -3.57 14.27 -7.81
C GLU A 28 -4.69 13.64 -6.97
N LEU A 29 -4.36 12.96 -5.86
CA LEU A 29 -5.36 12.39 -4.97
C LEU A 29 -5.92 13.44 -4.02
N SER A 30 -7.25 13.43 -3.81
CA SER A 30 -7.87 14.18 -2.73
C SER A 30 -7.55 13.59 -1.36
N ASP A 31 -7.84 14.35 -0.29
CA ASP A 31 -7.68 13.86 1.09
C ASP A 31 -8.53 12.59 1.34
N GLU A 32 -9.75 12.54 0.78
CA GLU A 32 -10.66 11.41 0.91
C GLU A 32 -10.13 10.18 0.17
N GLU A 33 -9.66 10.34 -1.07
CA GLU A 33 -9.09 9.24 -1.86
C GLU A 33 -7.84 8.67 -1.19
N TYR A 34 -6.96 9.55 -0.69
CA TYR A 34 -5.75 9.11 -0.02
C TYR A 34 -6.06 8.48 1.35
N THR A 35 -7.02 9.01 2.09
CA THR A 35 -7.50 8.38 3.34
C THR A 35 -8.05 6.98 3.07
N LEU A 36 -8.83 6.80 2.02
CA LEU A 36 -9.34 5.48 1.62
C LEU A 36 -8.20 4.51 1.29
N TYR A 37 -7.18 4.97 0.56
CA TYR A 37 -5.95 4.20 0.29
C TYR A 37 -5.24 3.81 1.58
N LEU A 38 -5.04 4.74 2.51
CA LEU A 38 -4.40 4.47 3.80
C LEU A 38 -5.17 3.44 4.64
N CYS A 39 -6.51 3.45 4.60
CA CYS A 39 -7.31 2.41 5.24
C CYS A 39 -7.02 1.01 4.70
N GLN A 40 -6.75 0.89 3.39
CA GLN A 40 -6.34 -0.39 2.79
C GLN A 40 -4.94 -0.80 3.25
N GLN A 41 -3.99 0.15 3.26
CA GLN A 41 -2.63 -0.09 3.74
C GLN A 41 -2.61 -0.51 5.20
N LEU A 42 -3.40 0.13 6.06
CA LEU A 42 -3.54 -0.25 7.47
C LEU A 42 -3.98 -1.69 7.62
N ALA A 43 -5.01 -2.12 6.88
CA ALA A 43 -5.52 -3.49 6.94
C ALA A 43 -4.50 -4.53 6.46
N ILE A 44 -3.64 -4.18 5.50
CA ILE A 44 -2.55 -5.04 5.01
C ILE A 44 -1.42 -5.12 6.04
N PHE A 45 -0.97 -3.98 6.57
CA PHE A 45 0.12 -3.96 7.57
C PHE A 45 -0.31 -4.63 8.88
N ASP A 46 -1.53 -4.42 9.36
CA ASP A 46 -2.06 -5.14 10.52
C ASP A 46 -2.00 -6.67 10.32
N ALA A 47 -2.26 -7.16 9.11
CA ALA A 47 -2.20 -8.59 8.81
C ALA A 47 -0.75 -9.12 8.70
N ILE A 48 0.19 -8.30 8.22
CA ILE A 48 1.61 -8.69 8.13
C ILE A 48 2.27 -8.60 9.51
N GLU A 49 1.97 -7.58 10.29
CA GLU A 49 2.63 -7.25 11.56
C GLU A 49 2.15 -8.11 12.74
N ILE A 50 1.26 -9.09 12.50
CA ILE A 50 0.99 -10.16 13.48
C ILE A 50 2.23 -11.04 13.73
N HIS A 51 3.16 -11.08 12.78
CA HIS A 51 4.45 -11.74 12.90
C HIS A 51 5.56 -10.73 13.11
N GLU A 52 6.63 -11.18 13.77
CA GLU A 52 7.83 -10.37 13.98
C GLU A 52 8.50 -10.05 12.63
N LEU A 53 8.73 -8.77 12.38
CA LEU A 53 9.39 -8.27 11.18
C LEU A 53 10.93 -8.43 11.25
N PRO A 54 11.63 -8.45 10.09
CA PRO A 54 13.09 -8.54 10.03
C PRO A 54 13.85 -7.42 10.76
N HIS A 55 13.19 -6.27 10.94
CA HIS A 55 13.73 -5.13 11.68
C HIS A 55 12.59 -4.36 12.38
N PRO A 56 12.73 -3.94 13.64
CA PRO A 56 11.65 -3.27 14.37
C PRO A 56 11.20 -1.92 13.76
N ALA A 57 12.10 -1.21 13.08
CA ALA A 57 11.75 0.04 12.39
C ALA A 57 10.88 -0.15 11.13
N LEU A 58 10.58 -1.39 10.73
CA LEU A 58 9.65 -1.70 9.65
C LEU A 58 8.18 -1.51 10.04
N ASP A 59 7.82 -1.54 11.31
CA ASP A 59 6.43 -1.35 11.78
C ASP A 59 5.77 -0.13 11.12
N ARG A 60 4.66 -0.35 10.42
CA ARG A 60 3.95 0.67 9.61
C ARG A 60 2.51 0.91 10.04
N ALA A 61 1.84 -0.08 10.65
CA ALA A 61 0.42 0.05 11.00
C ALA A 61 0.15 1.28 11.87
N GLY A 62 0.98 1.51 12.89
CA GLY A 62 0.88 2.69 13.75
C GLY A 62 1.08 4.01 13.00
N LYS A 63 2.06 4.08 12.09
CA LYS A 63 2.34 5.27 11.27
C LYS A 63 1.21 5.58 10.27
N VAL A 64 0.66 4.55 9.63
CA VAL A 64 -0.50 4.69 8.73
C VAL A 64 -1.72 5.19 9.51
N PHE A 65 -1.96 4.65 10.71
CA PHE A 65 -3.07 5.10 11.56
C PHE A 65 -2.92 6.58 11.97
N GLU A 66 -1.69 7.04 12.24
CA GLU A 66 -1.42 8.45 12.52
C GLU A 66 -1.73 9.36 11.32
N ASP A 67 -1.39 8.95 10.09
CA ASP A 67 -1.75 9.69 8.86
C ASP A 67 -3.27 9.76 8.66
N ILE A 68 -3.98 8.64 8.84
CA ILE A 68 -5.45 8.62 8.77
C ILE A 68 -6.06 9.58 9.80
N LYS A 69 -5.56 9.54 11.03
CA LYS A 69 -6.03 10.41 12.10
C LYS A 69 -5.80 11.91 11.80
N GLU A 70 -4.66 12.24 11.20
CA GLU A 70 -4.36 13.59 10.76
C GLU A 70 -5.35 14.07 9.71
N LEU A 71 -5.58 13.30 8.65
CA LEU A 71 -6.47 13.66 7.54
C LEU A 71 -7.95 13.73 7.94
N THR A 72 -8.37 12.95 8.94
CA THR A 72 -9.76 12.95 9.42
C THR A 72 -10.01 13.91 10.60
N GLY A 73 -9.01 14.68 11.01
CA GLY A 73 -9.12 15.57 12.17
C GLY A 73 -9.34 14.86 13.50
N GLY A 74 -8.99 13.58 13.62
CA GLY A 74 -9.12 12.78 14.83
C GLY A 74 -10.57 12.32 15.13
N GLY A 75 -11.48 12.44 14.15
CA GLY A 75 -12.86 11.95 14.24
C GLY A 75 -12.96 10.42 14.32
N GLN A 76 -14.19 9.90 14.45
CA GLN A 76 -14.41 8.44 14.35
C GLN A 76 -14.03 7.96 12.94
N ILE A 77 -13.02 7.10 12.88
CA ILE A 77 -12.55 6.49 11.63
C ILE A 77 -13.23 5.14 11.48
N GLN A 78 -14.10 5.01 10.49
CA GLN A 78 -14.62 3.73 10.10
C GLN A 78 -13.71 3.15 9.02
N ILE A 79 -12.78 2.29 9.42
CA ILE A 79 -11.90 1.58 8.50
C ILE A 79 -12.68 0.41 7.92
N THR A 80 -13.13 0.55 6.66
CA THR A 80 -13.81 -0.52 5.93
C THR A 80 -12.89 -0.99 4.80
N PRO A 81 -12.21 -2.13 4.96
CA PRO A 81 -11.41 -2.70 3.88
C PRO A 81 -12.27 -3.03 2.66
N LEU A 82 -11.76 -2.71 1.48
CA LEU A 82 -12.35 -3.08 0.20
C LEU A 82 -12.39 -4.60 0.01
N VAL A 83 -13.14 -5.06 -1.01
CA VAL A 83 -13.24 -6.51 -1.31
C VAL A 83 -11.86 -7.09 -1.60
N ALA A 84 -11.08 -6.46 -2.50
CA ALA A 84 -9.74 -6.90 -2.84
C ALA A 84 -8.78 -6.88 -1.63
N THR A 85 -8.90 -5.87 -0.77
CA THR A 85 -8.10 -5.79 0.47
C THR A 85 -8.47 -6.91 1.44
N ASN A 86 -9.76 -7.22 1.60
CA ASN A 86 -10.21 -8.31 2.45
C ASN A 86 -9.73 -9.67 1.95
N GLU A 87 -9.68 -9.89 0.63
CA GLU A 87 -9.13 -11.10 0.04
C GLU A 87 -7.64 -11.24 0.35
N TYR A 88 -6.87 -10.17 0.16
CA TYR A 88 -5.45 -10.15 0.48
C TYR A 88 -5.20 -10.41 1.98
N ARG A 89 -5.91 -9.71 2.84
CA ARG A 89 -5.81 -9.87 4.30
C ARG A 89 -6.14 -11.28 4.77
N LYS A 90 -7.21 -11.88 4.22
CA LYS A 90 -7.57 -13.28 4.51
C LYS A 90 -6.43 -14.22 4.10
N TYR A 91 -5.85 -13.99 2.92
CA TYR A 91 -4.72 -14.79 2.46
C TYR A 91 -3.51 -14.66 3.39
N LEU A 92 -3.09 -13.44 3.71
CA LEU A 92 -1.98 -13.17 4.64
C LEU A 92 -2.17 -13.90 5.98
N ASN A 93 -3.39 -13.91 6.51
CA ASN A 93 -3.70 -14.58 7.78
C ASN A 93 -3.62 -16.12 7.73
N THR A 94 -3.51 -16.73 6.55
CA THR A 94 -3.28 -18.17 6.40
C THR A 94 -1.80 -18.55 6.38
N LEU A 95 -0.91 -17.56 6.24
CA LEU A 95 0.52 -17.76 6.05
C LEU A 95 1.26 -17.84 7.39
N THR A 96 2.28 -18.69 7.44
CA THR A 96 3.28 -18.69 8.53
C THR A 96 4.19 -17.46 8.40
N LYS A 97 5.00 -17.18 9.43
CA LYS A 97 5.98 -16.08 9.42
C LYS A 97 6.90 -16.16 8.19
N GLU A 98 7.40 -17.34 7.88
CA GLU A 98 8.32 -17.56 6.76
C GLU A 98 7.64 -17.36 5.41
N GLU A 99 6.40 -17.81 5.27
CA GLU A 99 5.59 -17.64 4.05
C GLU A 99 5.17 -16.19 3.82
N GLN A 100 5.12 -15.36 4.86
CA GLN A 100 4.85 -13.92 4.74
C GLN A 100 6.05 -13.09 4.27
N LEU A 101 7.28 -13.60 4.36
CA LEU A 101 8.48 -12.81 4.03
C LEU A 101 8.50 -12.25 2.59
N PRO A 102 8.01 -12.94 1.55
CA PRO A 102 7.86 -12.36 0.22
C PRO A 102 6.92 -11.14 0.19
N HIS A 103 5.87 -11.13 1.01
CA HIS A 103 4.94 -10.00 1.16
C HIS A 103 5.59 -8.83 1.90
N VAL A 104 6.40 -9.12 2.93
CA VAL A 104 7.25 -8.11 3.59
C VAL A 104 8.21 -7.50 2.57
N TYR A 105 8.94 -8.32 1.82
CA TYR A 105 9.85 -7.86 0.78
C TYR A 105 9.16 -6.87 -0.17
N LEU A 106 8.01 -7.24 -0.72
CA LEU A 106 7.31 -6.41 -1.70
C LEU A 106 6.77 -5.11 -1.09
N ASN A 107 5.93 -5.22 -0.05
CA ASN A 107 5.19 -4.07 0.47
C ASN A 107 6.12 -3.05 1.16
N TYR A 108 7.11 -3.50 1.91
CA TYR A 108 7.99 -2.59 2.64
C TYR A 108 9.06 -1.96 1.76
N LEU A 109 9.67 -2.71 0.83
CA LEU A 109 10.62 -2.11 -0.11
C LEU A 109 9.95 -1.09 -1.04
N ALA A 110 8.69 -1.31 -1.43
CA ALA A 110 7.93 -0.33 -2.21
C ALA A 110 7.82 1.01 -1.49
N ILE A 111 7.55 1.01 -0.17
CA ILE A 111 7.47 2.23 0.64
C ILE A 111 8.86 2.87 0.81
N MET A 112 9.90 2.07 1.03
CA MET A 112 11.25 2.59 1.25
C MET A 112 11.88 3.19 0.01
N PHE A 113 11.53 2.70 -1.18
CA PHE A 113 12.05 3.23 -2.45
C PHE A 113 11.08 4.23 -3.10
N GLY A 114 9.95 3.74 -3.62
CA GLY A 114 8.96 4.57 -4.28
C GLY A 114 8.29 5.57 -3.34
N GLY A 115 8.00 5.16 -2.12
CA GLY A 115 7.31 5.96 -1.12
C GLY A 115 8.07 7.22 -0.71
N GLN A 116 9.40 7.22 -0.73
CA GLN A 116 10.18 8.42 -0.44
C GLN A 116 9.93 9.55 -1.45
N MET A 117 9.64 9.20 -2.69
CA MET A 117 9.26 10.15 -3.74
C MET A 117 7.81 10.61 -3.58
N MET A 118 6.94 9.76 -3.04
CA MET A 118 5.52 10.06 -2.82
C MET A 118 5.27 10.94 -1.61
N LYS A 119 6.12 10.89 -0.58
CA LYS A 119 5.94 11.59 0.69
C LYS A 119 5.56 13.08 0.55
N SER A 120 6.18 13.77 -0.40
CA SER A 120 5.92 15.19 -0.67
C SER A 120 4.74 15.45 -1.63
N LYS A 121 4.10 14.41 -2.14
CA LYS A 121 3.03 14.45 -3.14
C LYS A 121 1.67 14.06 -2.58
N VAL A 122 1.66 13.28 -1.50
CA VAL A 122 0.42 12.80 -0.86
C VAL A 122 -0.13 13.82 0.11
N PRO A 123 -1.45 13.83 0.38
CA PRO A 123 -2.05 14.61 1.44
C PRO A 123 -1.48 14.28 2.83
N GLY A 124 -1.46 15.27 3.72
CA GLY A 124 -0.96 15.12 5.09
C GLY A 124 0.55 15.08 5.21
N SER A 125 1.05 14.61 6.35
CA SER A 125 2.49 14.57 6.66
C SER A 125 3.24 13.37 6.11
N GLY A 126 2.54 12.31 5.67
CA GLY A 126 3.15 11.12 5.07
C GLY A 126 4.00 10.31 6.04
N LYS A 127 3.53 10.12 7.26
CA LYS A 127 4.23 9.36 8.31
C LYS A 127 4.47 7.91 7.94
N MET A 128 3.59 7.33 7.11
CA MET A 128 3.79 5.98 6.56
C MET A 128 5.16 5.81 5.91
N TYR A 129 5.71 6.89 5.32
CA TYR A 129 7.01 6.88 4.64
C TYR A 129 8.20 7.25 5.56
N GLU A 130 7.96 7.48 6.86
CA GLU A 130 9.00 7.80 7.83
C GLU A 130 9.50 6.53 8.53
N PHE A 131 10.80 6.29 8.46
CA PHE A 131 11.45 5.17 9.13
C PHE A 131 12.43 5.71 10.19
N ASP A 132 12.33 5.15 11.40
CA ASP A 132 13.19 5.53 12.51
C ASP A 132 14.50 4.72 12.44
N GLY A 133 15.61 5.39 12.06
CA GLY A 133 16.92 4.77 11.99
C GLY A 133 17.62 4.87 10.62
N ASP A 134 18.68 4.07 10.46
CA ASP A 134 19.44 4.02 9.21
C ASP A 134 18.68 3.20 8.15
N MET A 135 18.20 3.88 7.11
CA MET A 135 17.47 3.28 6.00
C MET A 135 18.24 2.12 5.34
N ASN A 136 19.57 2.23 5.23
CA ASN A 136 20.37 1.17 4.63
C ASN A 136 20.38 -0.10 5.49
N GLN A 137 20.39 0.03 6.80
CA GLN A 137 20.31 -1.11 7.72
C GLN A 137 18.93 -1.76 7.65
N ILE A 138 17.87 -0.95 7.60
CA ILE A 138 16.49 -1.44 7.51
C ILE A 138 16.28 -2.19 6.19
N ILE A 139 16.67 -1.61 5.05
CA ILE A 139 16.65 -2.27 3.74
C ILE A 139 17.52 -3.54 3.76
N GLY A 140 18.70 -3.45 4.34
CA GLY A 140 19.64 -4.56 4.48
C GLY A 140 19.06 -5.76 5.22
N SER A 141 18.21 -5.55 6.22
CA SER A 141 17.55 -6.63 6.96
C SER A 141 16.64 -7.48 6.09
N ILE A 142 15.90 -6.86 5.16
CA ILE A 142 15.06 -7.58 4.19
C ILE A 142 15.93 -8.23 3.11
N ARG A 143 16.93 -7.53 2.59
CA ARG A 143 17.83 -8.05 1.55
C ARG A 143 18.63 -9.26 2.03
N ALA A 144 19.00 -9.30 3.31
CA ALA A 144 19.79 -10.41 3.90
C ALA A 144 19.03 -11.74 3.91
N ILE A 145 17.70 -11.71 3.93
CA ILE A 145 16.84 -12.91 3.95
C ILE A 145 16.17 -13.21 2.61
N GLN A 146 16.34 -12.31 1.63
CA GLN A 146 15.74 -12.43 0.29
C GLN A 146 16.19 -13.73 -0.40
N LYS A 147 15.24 -14.37 -1.10
CA LYS A 147 15.47 -15.59 -1.88
C LYS A 147 14.84 -15.50 -3.26
N ASP A 148 15.47 -16.08 -4.27
CA ASP A 148 14.92 -16.09 -5.63
C ASP A 148 13.69 -17.01 -5.75
N GLU A 149 13.57 -18.02 -4.87
CA GLU A 149 12.41 -18.91 -4.77
C GLU A 149 11.13 -18.19 -4.35
N TRP A 150 11.21 -16.95 -3.87
CA TRP A 150 10.04 -16.13 -3.53
C TRP A 150 9.29 -15.58 -4.73
N ALA A 151 9.78 -15.78 -5.96
CA ALA A 151 9.26 -15.17 -7.18
C ALA A 151 7.75 -15.35 -7.36
N ASP A 152 7.23 -16.57 -7.18
CA ASP A 152 5.79 -16.86 -7.37
C ASP A 152 4.95 -16.17 -6.29
N GLU A 153 5.38 -16.20 -5.04
CA GLU A 153 4.67 -15.60 -3.93
C GLU A 153 4.72 -14.05 -3.97
N ALA A 154 5.86 -13.49 -4.35
CA ALA A 154 5.99 -12.04 -4.56
C ALA A 154 5.12 -11.54 -5.74
N ASN A 155 5.03 -12.33 -6.83
CA ASN A 155 4.09 -12.04 -7.93
C ASN A 155 2.64 -12.11 -7.49
N LYS A 156 2.27 -13.04 -6.59
CA LYS A 156 0.93 -13.10 -6.01
C LYS A 156 0.63 -11.87 -5.15
N ALA A 157 1.60 -11.39 -4.36
CA ALA A 157 1.46 -10.15 -3.61
C ALA A 157 1.23 -8.94 -4.53
N LEU A 158 1.91 -8.90 -5.69
CA LEU A 158 1.67 -7.87 -6.73
C LEU A 158 0.26 -7.96 -7.30
N ASP A 159 -0.25 -9.16 -7.58
CA ASP A 159 -1.63 -9.34 -8.08
C ASP A 159 -2.66 -8.78 -7.09
N TYR A 160 -2.50 -9.05 -5.79
CA TYR A 160 -3.37 -8.46 -4.77
C TYR A 160 -3.29 -6.93 -4.74
N ASN A 161 -2.08 -6.35 -4.79
CA ASN A 161 -1.92 -4.90 -4.82
C ASN A 161 -2.52 -4.26 -6.08
N ILE A 162 -2.37 -4.89 -7.25
CA ILE A 162 -2.98 -4.45 -8.51
C ILE A 162 -4.51 -4.43 -8.39
N ASN A 163 -5.11 -5.49 -7.82
CA ASN A 163 -6.56 -5.57 -7.62
C ASN A 163 -7.07 -4.47 -6.68
N ILE A 164 -6.32 -4.16 -5.62
CA ILE A 164 -6.67 -3.07 -4.68
C ILE A 164 -6.61 -1.71 -5.40
N LEU A 165 -5.56 -1.45 -6.16
CA LEU A 165 -5.41 -0.19 -6.92
C LEU A 165 -6.53 -0.03 -7.97
N ASP A 166 -6.93 -1.12 -8.63
CA ASP A 166 -8.04 -1.13 -9.59
C ASP A 166 -9.38 -0.83 -8.91
N GLU A 167 -9.66 -1.45 -7.75
CA GLU A 167 -10.89 -1.19 -6.99
C GLU A 167 -10.93 0.26 -6.48
N LEU A 168 -9.81 0.81 -5.98
CA LEU A 168 -9.69 2.21 -5.57
C LEU A 168 -9.97 3.17 -6.73
N GLN A 169 -9.42 2.90 -7.92
CA GLN A 169 -9.65 3.74 -9.10
C GLN A 169 -11.12 3.74 -9.52
N ARG A 170 -11.76 2.57 -9.55
CA ARG A 170 -13.18 2.47 -9.88
C ARG A 170 -14.09 3.24 -8.91
N LEU A 171 -13.76 3.24 -7.62
CA LEU A 171 -14.50 4.03 -6.63
C LEU A 171 -14.29 5.53 -6.83
N SER A 172 -13.07 5.97 -7.12
CA SER A 172 -12.79 7.38 -7.42
C SER A 172 -13.58 7.89 -8.61
N GLU A 173 -13.72 7.09 -9.68
CA GLU A 173 -14.47 7.43 -10.87
C GLU A 173 -15.99 7.50 -10.62
N SER A 174 -16.53 6.59 -9.80
CA SER A 174 -17.96 6.58 -9.46
C SER A 174 -18.35 7.82 -8.64
N THR A 175 -17.54 8.22 -7.70
CA THR A 175 -17.77 9.41 -6.86
C THR A 175 -17.68 10.72 -7.68
N SER A 176 -16.77 10.77 -8.66
CA SER A 176 -16.63 11.93 -9.55
C SER A 176 -17.78 12.08 -10.53
N GLY A 177 -18.43 10.97 -10.92
CA GLY A 177 -19.59 10.96 -11.83
C GLY A 177 -20.89 11.43 -11.18
N GLU A 178 -21.09 11.20 -9.88
CA GLU A 178 -22.30 11.62 -9.15
C GLU A 178 -22.33 13.15 -8.91
N THR A 179 -21.20 13.79 -8.77
CA THR A 179 -21.12 15.26 -8.59
C THR A 179 -21.40 16.05 -9.87
N ALA A 180 -21.38 15.41 -11.04
CA ALA A 180 -21.60 16.07 -12.34
C ALA A 180 -23.08 16.13 -12.75
N VAL A 181 -24.02 15.49 -12.05
CA VAL A 181 -25.43 15.35 -12.47
C VAL A 181 -26.39 16.32 -11.76
N ASP A 182 -25.97 17.02 -10.70
CA ASP A 182 -26.85 17.90 -9.91
C ASP A 182 -26.71 19.41 -10.23
N GLY A 183 -26.27 19.74 -11.44
CA GLY A 183 -26.10 21.12 -11.92
C GLY A 183 -27.00 21.54 -13.10
N GLY A 184 -28.16 20.91 -13.28
CA GLY A 184 -29.04 21.13 -14.44
C GLY A 184 -30.48 21.52 -14.08
N GLU A 185 -30.75 22.81 -14.16
CA GLU A 185 -32.06 23.43 -14.49
C GLU A 185 -33.18 23.40 -13.46
N ILE A 186 -33.33 24.55 -12.80
CA ILE A 186 -34.67 25.08 -12.53
C ILE A 186 -34.79 26.41 -13.33
N ALA A 187 -35.53 26.33 -14.43
CA ALA A 187 -36.08 27.47 -15.10
C ALA A 187 -37.41 27.86 -14.44
#